data_f4f8a02274df2ac465b7cdabefeeec03
#
_entry.id   f4f8a02274df2ac465b7cdabefeeec03
#
_cell.length_a   1.000
_cell.length_b   1.000
_cell.length_c   1.000
_cell.angle_alpha   90.00
_cell.angle_beta   90.00
_cell.angle_gamma   90.00
#
_symmetry.space_group_name_H-M   'P 1'
#
loop_
_entity.id
_entity.type
_entity.pdbx_description
1 polymer ?
#
loop_
_entity_poly.entity_id
_entity_poly.type
_entity_poly.pdbx_seq_one_letter_code
_entity_poly.pdbx_strand_id
1 'polypeptide(L)'
;QRGCGRSTPFLELKENNIFYSIEDMEKIRLHIGIDKWTIFAGSYGSTLGLTYAIHYPEKVKRMVLQGIFLANEDDVKWYFQKGISEIYPAEFKIFKDFIPKDEQDNLLEAYHKRFFSNDIKLRNEAIKIWSRFELRTMESEYTWPSEEEVQDYEISLALIEAHYFYNKMFWNDSEYILNRAEIIKDIPIQIAHGRFDLNTRVISAYKLSEKLNNCELIIVEGVGHSPFTKK
;
A
#
# COMPACT_ATOMS: atom_id res chain seq x y z
N GLN A 1 11.91 0.79 -5.66
CA GLN A 1 11.72 -0.36 -4.78
C GLN A 1 12.24 -1.62 -5.46
N ARG A 2 12.72 -2.62 -4.68
CA ARG A 2 13.14 -3.93 -5.18
C ARG A 2 12.02 -4.58 -6.00
N GLY A 3 12.39 -5.20 -7.11
CA GLY A 3 11.48 -5.92 -8.00
C GLY A 3 10.53 -5.07 -8.84
N CYS A 4 10.49 -3.73 -8.67
CA CYS A 4 9.59 -2.83 -9.36
C CYS A 4 10.28 -1.96 -10.40
N GLY A 5 9.58 -1.66 -11.50
CA GLY A 5 9.97 -0.70 -12.51
C GLY A 5 11.33 -1.02 -13.12
N ARG A 6 12.30 -0.12 -12.95
CA ARG A 6 13.67 -0.29 -13.49
C ARG A 6 14.64 -1.01 -12.54
N SER A 7 14.20 -1.42 -11.36
CA SER A 7 15.04 -2.17 -10.44
C SER A 7 15.24 -3.60 -10.93
N THR A 8 16.48 -4.09 -10.85
CA THR A 8 16.84 -5.44 -11.31
C THR A 8 17.35 -6.28 -10.15
N PRO A 9 17.00 -7.58 -10.11
CA PRO A 9 16.11 -8.30 -11.02
C PRO A 9 14.64 -7.87 -10.88
N PHE A 10 13.93 -7.76 -12.02
CA PHE A 10 12.50 -7.46 -12.02
C PHE A 10 11.71 -8.62 -11.40
N LEU A 11 10.71 -8.31 -10.58
CA LEU A 11 9.87 -9.26 -9.83
C LEU A 11 10.62 -10.20 -8.86
N GLU A 12 11.87 -9.88 -8.50
CA GLU A 12 12.58 -10.67 -7.49
C GLU A 12 11.91 -10.50 -6.11
N LEU A 13 11.50 -11.60 -5.51
CA LEU A 13 10.86 -11.63 -4.20
C LEU A 13 11.82 -12.06 -3.07
N LYS A 14 12.95 -12.67 -3.42
CA LYS A 14 13.97 -13.00 -2.44
C LYS A 14 14.52 -11.72 -1.81
N GLU A 15 14.55 -11.68 -0.49
CA GLU A 15 14.98 -10.48 0.25
C GLU A 15 14.16 -9.22 -0.12
N ASN A 16 12.93 -9.39 -0.60
CA ASN A 16 11.99 -8.32 -0.91
C ASN A 16 10.93 -8.24 0.17
N ASN A 17 11.21 -7.48 1.21
CA ASN A 17 10.30 -7.17 2.29
C ASN A 17 10.53 -5.74 2.79
N ILE A 18 9.67 -5.27 3.70
CA ILE A 18 9.71 -3.89 4.16
C ILE A 18 11.04 -3.56 4.89
N PHE A 19 11.63 -4.51 5.60
CA PHE A 19 12.88 -4.28 6.34
C PHE A 19 14.07 -4.10 5.40
N TYR A 20 14.18 -4.92 4.36
CA TYR A 20 15.21 -4.70 3.32
C TYR A 20 15.00 -3.38 2.57
N SER A 21 13.73 -2.95 2.38
CA SER A 21 13.44 -1.67 1.74
C SER A 21 13.90 -0.48 2.58
N ILE A 22 13.71 -0.50 3.91
CA ILE A 22 14.23 0.57 4.78
C ILE A 22 15.77 0.54 4.91
N GLU A 23 16.39 -0.64 4.85
CA GLU A 23 17.86 -0.75 4.77
C GLU A 23 18.38 -0.14 3.47
N ASP A 24 17.71 -0.34 2.35
CA ASP A 24 18.08 0.28 1.08
C ASP A 24 17.96 1.81 1.15
N MET A 25 16.92 2.34 1.79
CA MET A 25 16.79 3.78 2.04
C MET A 25 17.97 4.30 2.85
N GLU A 26 18.39 3.59 3.89
CA GLU A 26 19.55 3.98 4.71
C GLU A 26 20.87 3.93 3.92
N LYS A 27 21.06 2.90 3.09
CA LYS A 27 22.22 2.82 2.18
C LYS A 27 22.26 4.00 1.21
N ILE A 28 21.10 4.39 0.66
CA ILE A 28 20.99 5.55 -0.23
C ILE A 28 21.35 6.84 0.54
N ARG A 29 20.79 7.04 1.73
CA ARG A 29 21.09 8.21 2.56
C ARG A 29 22.57 8.36 2.83
N LEU A 30 23.22 7.26 3.21
CA LEU A 30 24.66 7.22 3.47
C LEU A 30 25.49 7.50 2.20
N HIS A 31 25.08 6.90 1.06
CA HIS A 31 25.78 7.06 -0.23
C HIS A 31 25.79 8.51 -0.71
N ILE A 32 24.66 9.23 -0.54
CA ILE A 32 24.56 10.65 -0.93
C ILE A 32 25.04 11.62 0.16
N GLY A 33 25.54 11.13 1.29
CA GLY A 33 26.15 11.92 2.35
C GLY A 33 25.19 12.80 3.16
N ILE A 34 23.90 12.45 3.21
CA ILE A 34 22.90 13.21 3.97
C ILE A 34 22.84 12.71 5.40
N ASP A 35 22.95 13.59 6.39
CA ASP A 35 22.79 13.22 7.81
C ASP A 35 21.33 12.92 8.16
N LYS A 36 20.41 13.84 7.80
CA LYS A 36 18.96 13.69 8.00
C LYS A 36 18.22 14.14 6.75
N TRP A 37 17.11 13.47 6.45
CA TRP A 37 16.26 13.86 5.33
C TRP A 37 14.82 14.14 5.73
N THR A 38 14.09 14.82 4.87
CA THR A 38 12.66 14.94 4.93
C THR A 38 12.05 13.79 4.11
N ILE A 39 11.08 13.09 4.68
CA ILE A 39 10.36 12.03 3.99
C ILE A 39 9.06 12.63 3.42
N PHE A 40 8.88 12.51 2.11
CA PHE A 40 7.61 12.76 1.44
C PHE A 40 7.09 11.43 0.89
N ALA A 41 5.89 11.01 1.33
CA ALA A 41 5.41 9.67 1.01
C ALA A 41 3.87 9.59 1.02
N GLY A 42 3.31 8.73 0.16
CA GLY A 42 1.87 8.50 0.09
C GLY A 42 1.52 7.02 -0.05
N SER A 43 0.29 6.65 0.38
CA SER A 43 -0.22 5.28 0.26
C SER A 43 0.72 4.27 0.94
N TYR A 44 1.08 3.16 0.26
CA TYR A 44 2.12 2.24 0.74
C TYR A 44 3.44 2.96 1.11
N GLY A 45 3.78 4.05 0.40
CA GLY A 45 4.96 4.85 0.75
C GLY A 45 4.87 5.44 2.16
N SER A 46 3.67 5.75 2.67
CA SER A 46 3.50 6.19 4.06
C SER A 46 3.84 5.08 5.05
N THR A 47 3.44 3.84 4.75
CA THR A 47 3.80 2.64 5.53
C THR A 47 5.31 2.46 5.59
N LEU A 48 5.97 2.53 4.42
CA LEU A 48 7.43 2.41 4.30
C LEU A 48 8.15 3.55 5.04
N GLY A 49 7.71 4.79 4.84
CA GLY A 49 8.30 5.96 5.49
C GLY A 49 8.15 5.95 7.01
N LEU A 50 6.99 5.55 7.52
CA LEU A 50 6.75 5.39 8.96
C LEU A 50 7.59 4.25 9.54
N THR A 51 7.69 3.12 8.84
CA THR A 51 8.56 2.00 9.26
C THR A 51 10.03 2.44 9.28
N TYR A 52 10.48 3.19 8.28
CA TYR A 52 11.83 3.76 8.29
C TYR A 52 12.04 4.69 9.50
N ALA A 53 11.10 5.61 9.75
CA ALA A 53 11.21 6.53 10.88
C ALA A 53 11.22 5.82 12.24
N ILE A 54 10.49 4.73 12.40
CA ILE A 54 10.51 3.89 13.61
C ILE A 54 11.89 3.26 13.83
N HIS A 55 12.56 2.83 12.75
CA HIS A 55 13.89 2.18 12.85
C HIS A 55 15.05 3.18 12.93
N TYR A 56 14.90 4.35 12.31
CA TYR A 56 15.94 5.37 12.20
C TYR A 56 15.40 6.78 12.55
N PRO A 57 14.80 6.96 13.76
CA PRO A 57 14.13 8.22 14.12
C PRO A 57 15.08 9.41 14.08
N GLU A 58 16.36 9.22 14.47
CA GLU A 58 17.38 10.26 14.46
C GLU A 58 17.83 10.66 13.03
N LYS A 59 17.46 9.89 11.99
CA LYS A 59 17.75 10.20 10.57
C LYS A 59 16.63 10.94 9.88
N VAL A 60 15.51 11.15 10.55
CA VAL A 60 14.34 11.86 10.00
C VAL A 60 14.28 13.26 10.56
N LYS A 61 14.23 14.26 9.66
CA LYS A 61 14.07 15.68 10.03
C LYS A 61 12.60 16.04 10.20
N ARG A 62 11.76 15.58 9.29
CA ARG A 62 10.30 15.74 9.26
C ARG A 62 9.68 14.78 8.25
N MET A 63 8.36 14.62 8.32
CA MET A 63 7.61 13.84 7.34
C MET A 63 6.43 14.65 6.79
N VAL A 64 6.16 14.47 5.50
CA VAL A 64 4.94 14.94 4.83
C VAL A 64 4.30 13.71 4.20
N LEU A 65 3.16 13.32 4.75
CA LEU A 65 2.51 12.05 4.41
C LEU A 65 1.13 12.30 3.80
N GLN A 66 0.75 11.44 2.87
CA GLN A 66 -0.56 11.48 2.23
C GLN A 66 -1.16 10.07 2.19
N GLY A 67 -2.49 9.98 2.37
CA GLY A 67 -3.18 8.70 2.27
C GLY A 67 -2.52 7.66 3.18
N ILE A 68 -2.61 7.85 4.49
CA ILE A 68 -1.99 6.96 5.47
C ILE A 68 -2.51 5.54 5.33
N PHE A 69 -1.59 4.62 5.10
CA PHE A 69 -1.85 3.19 5.08
C PHE A 69 -1.09 2.52 6.23
N LEU A 70 -1.82 1.99 7.20
CA LEU A 70 -1.21 1.30 8.34
C LEU A 70 -0.88 -0.15 8.02
N ALA A 71 -1.44 -0.67 6.93
CA ALA A 71 -1.25 -2.03 6.45
C ALA A 71 -1.55 -3.11 7.51
N ASN A 72 -2.45 -2.82 8.44
CA ASN A 72 -2.92 -3.77 9.43
C ASN A 72 -3.96 -4.73 8.84
N GLU A 73 -4.34 -5.76 9.58
CA GLU A 73 -5.30 -6.76 9.10
C GLU A 73 -6.67 -6.14 8.75
N ASP A 74 -7.10 -5.09 9.46
CA ASP A 74 -8.36 -4.41 9.19
C ASP A 74 -8.32 -3.64 7.87
N ASP A 75 -7.19 -3.01 7.53
CA ASP A 75 -7.00 -2.31 6.25
C ASP A 75 -7.03 -3.30 5.09
N VAL A 76 -6.33 -4.43 5.22
CA VAL A 76 -6.29 -5.49 4.21
C VAL A 76 -7.66 -6.15 4.02
N LYS A 77 -8.37 -6.46 5.12
CA LYS A 77 -9.73 -7.03 5.08
C LYS A 77 -10.73 -6.04 4.48
N TRP A 78 -10.63 -4.77 4.84
CA TRP A 78 -11.49 -3.72 4.27
C TRP A 78 -11.41 -3.72 2.75
N TYR A 79 -10.19 -3.82 2.22
CA TYR A 79 -9.96 -3.68 0.80
C TYR A 79 -10.26 -4.97 0.02
N PHE A 80 -9.76 -6.11 0.48
CA PHE A 80 -9.79 -7.34 -0.30
C PHE A 80 -10.87 -8.34 0.11
N GLN A 81 -11.59 -8.12 1.22
CA GLN A 81 -12.59 -9.10 1.67
C GLN A 81 -13.99 -8.52 1.87
N LYS A 82 -14.10 -7.45 2.65
CA LYS A 82 -15.39 -6.84 2.96
C LYS A 82 -15.20 -5.40 3.42
N GLY A 83 -15.86 -4.48 2.77
CA GLY A 83 -15.84 -3.05 3.11
C GLY A 83 -15.94 -2.24 1.82
N ILE A 84 -14.89 -2.20 1.02
CA ILE A 84 -14.91 -1.55 -0.29
C ILE A 84 -15.98 -2.15 -1.21
N SER A 85 -16.33 -3.42 -1.02
CA SER A 85 -17.44 -4.11 -1.68
C SER A 85 -18.81 -3.45 -1.48
N GLU A 86 -18.98 -2.68 -0.42
CA GLU A 86 -20.23 -1.96 -0.14
C GLU A 86 -20.34 -0.66 -0.94
N ILE A 87 -19.21 -0.18 -1.44
CA ILE A 87 -19.10 1.08 -2.20
C ILE A 87 -18.92 0.81 -3.69
N TYR A 88 -18.16 -0.23 -4.04
CA TYR A 88 -17.92 -0.69 -5.41
C TYR A 88 -18.44 -2.13 -5.62
N PRO A 89 -19.78 -2.39 -5.47
CA PRO A 89 -20.31 -3.76 -5.49
C PRO A 89 -20.16 -4.45 -6.85
N ALA A 90 -20.26 -3.71 -7.95
CA ALA A 90 -20.17 -4.27 -9.30
C ALA A 90 -18.72 -4.70 -9.62
N GLU A 91 -17.76 -3.85 -9.33
CA GLU A 91 -16.33 -4.12 -9.54
C GLU A 91 -15.85 -5.21 -8.58
N PHE A 92 -16.27 -5.16 -7.33
CA PHE A 92 -15.93 -6.20 -6.35
C PHE A 92 -16.55 -7.56 -6.72
N LYS A 93 -17.73 -7.56 -7.37
CA LYS A 93 -18.32 -8.80 -7.88
C LYS A 93 -17.41 -9.46 -8.92
N ILE A 94 -16.84 -8.70 -9.85
CA ILE A 94 -15.88 -9.20 -10.86
C ILE A 94 -14.65 -9.78 -10.15
N PHE A 95 -14.09 -9.02 -9.20
CA PHE A 95 -12.95 -9.43 -8.39
C PHE A 95 -13.22 -10.75 -7.65
N LYS A 96 -14.35 -10.85 -6.99
CA LYS A 96 -14.73 -12.02 -6.18
C LYS A 96 -15.10 -13.24 -7.04
N ASP A 97 -15.91 -13.04 -8.10
CA ASP A 97 -16.45 -14.15 -8.91
C ASP A 97 -15.39 -14.85 -9.77
N PHE A 98 -14.24 -14.22 -9.98
CA PHE A 98 -13.07 -14.86 -10.58
C PHE A 98 -12.53 -16.02 -9.72
N ILE A 99 -12.72 -15.94 -8.42
CA ILE A 99 -12.29 -16.95 -7.46
C ILE A 99 -13.39 -18.00 -7.27
N PRO A 100 -13.07 -19.32 -7.32
CA PRO A 100 -14.02 -20.38 -7.00
C PRO A 100 -14.69 -20.19 -5.63
N LYS A 101 -15.95 -20.58 -5.52
CA LYS A 101 -16.78 -20.31 -4.32
C LYS A 101 -16.19 -20.84 -3.02
N ASP A 102 -15.52 -21.97 -3.09
CA ASP A 102 -14.88 -22.65 -1.97
C ASP A 102 -13.56 -21.97 -1.50
N GLU A 103 -13.03 -21.04 -2.29
CA GLU A 103 -11.84 -20.24 -1.94
C GLU A 103 -12.18 -18.77 -1.61
N GLN A 104 -13.45 -18.35 -1.65
CA GLN A 104 -13.86 -16.93 -1.50
C GLN A 104 -13.82 -16.40 -0.07
N ASP A 105 -13.60 -17.25 0.92
CA ASP A 105 -13.50 -16.83 2.32
C ASP A 105 -12.18 -16.09 2.62
N ASN A 106 -11.17 -16.26 1.76
CA ASN A 106 -9.90 -15.53 1.83
C ASN A 106 -9.41 -15.16 0.43
N LEU A 107 -9.92 -14.04 -0.10
CA LEU A 107 -9.62 -13.61 -1.46
C LEU A 107 -8.13 -13.28 -1.66
N LEU A 108 -7.47 -12.69 -0.67
CA LEU A 108 -6.04 -12.40 -0.74
C LEU A 108 -5.21 -13.68 -0.97
N GLU A 109 -5.48 -14.72 -0.19
CA GLU A 109 -4.79 -16.01 -0.34
C GLU A 109 -5.09 -16.66 -1.68
N ALA A 110 -6.38 -16.62 -2.10
CA ALA A 110 -6.81 -17.19 -3.36
C ALA A 110 -6.14 -16.51 -4.57
N TYR A 111 -6.01 -15.19 -4.56
CA TYR A 111 -5.28 -14.44 -5.59
C TYR A 111 -3.78 -14.71 -5.53
N HIS A 112 -3.18 -14.67 -4.34
CA HIS A 112 -1.76 -14.98 -4.16
C HIS A 112 -1.39 -16.34 -4.77
N LYS A 113 -2.20 -17.37 -4.53
CA LYS A 113 -2.01 -18.70 -5.14
C LYS A 113 -2.02 -18.66 -6.69
N ARG A 114 -2.88 -17.82 -7.28
CA ARG A 114 -2.99 -17.68 -8.74
C ARG A 114 -1.83 -16.90 -9.35
N PHE A 115 -1.30 -15.92 -8.66
CA PHE A 115 -0.15 -15.14 -9.11
C PHE A 115 1.12 -15.99 -9.28
N PHE A 116 1.23 -17.09 -8.55
CA PHE A 116 2.33 -18.03 -8.63
C PHE A 116 1.97 -19.34 -9.35
N SER A 117 0.86 -19.36 -10.08
CA SER A 117 0.46 -20.50 -10.90
C SER A 117 1.41 -20.70 -12.10
N ASN A 118 1.66 -21.95 -12.45
CA ASN A 118 2.35 -22.32 -13.71
C ASN A 118 1.46 -22.10 -14.95
N ASP A 119 0.14 -22.01 -14.77
CA ASP A 119 -0.78 -21.61 -15.84
C ASP A 119 -0.68 -20.12 -16.08
N ILE A 120 0.03 -19.76 -17.15
CA ILE A 120 0.31 -18.36 -17.53
C ILE A 120 -0.99 -17.60 -17.81
N LYS A 121 -1.99 -18.25 -18.41
CA LYS A 121 -3.28 -17.62 -18.72
C LYS A 121 -4.03 -17.28 -17.44
N LEU A 122 -4.14 -18.24 -16.52
CA LEU A 122 -4.78 -18.03 -15.21
C LEU A 122 -4.06 -16.94 -14.41
N ARG A 123 -2.73 -16.96 -14.40
CA ARG A 123 -1.92 -15.94 -13.71
C ARG A 123 -2.15 -14.55 -14.27
N ASN A 124 -2.08 -14.38 -15.59
CA ASN A 124 -2.26 -13.08 -16.22
C ASN A 124 -3.67 -12.54 -16.01
N GLU A 125 -4.69 -13.38 -16.04
CA GLU A 125 -6.07 -12.96 -15.77
C GLU A 125 -6.24 -12.51 -14.32
N ALA A 126 -5.66 -13.25 -13.36
CA ALA A 126 -5.67 -12.85 -11.95
C ALA A 126 -4.99 -11.50 -11.72
N ILE A 127 -3.81 -11.28 -12.32
CA ILE A 127 -3.07 -10.00 -12.26
C ILE A 127 -3.92 -8.87 -12.81
N LYS A 128 -4.52 -9.06 -13.98
CA LYS A 128 -5.36 -8.09 -14.66
C LYS A 128 -6.55 -7.66 -13.78
N ILE A 129 -7.25 -8.62 -13.20
CA ILE A 129 -8.42 -8.34 -12.36
C ILE A 129 -8.02 -7.61 -11.09
N TRP A 130 -6.93 -8.04 -10.43
CA TRP A 130 -6.42 -7.41 -9.22
C TRP A 130 -6.00 -5.97 -9.47
N SER A 131 -5.06 -5.74 -10.38
CA SER A 131 -4.52 -4.41 -10.63
C SER A 131 -5.57 -3.42 -11.12
N ARG A 132 -6.49 -3.87 -11.97
CA ARG A 132 -7.56 -3.01 -12.49
C ARG A 132 -8.63 -2.70 -11.46
N PHE A 133 -8.92 -3.63 -10.53
CA PHE A 133 -9.77 -3.35 -9.39
C PHE A 133 -9.16 -2.25 -8.52
N GLU A 134 -7.89 -2.34 -8.23
CA GLU A 134 -7.18 -1.33 -7.44
C GLU A 134 -7.17 0.03 -8.14
N LEU A 135 -6.75 0.09 -9.39
CA LEU A 135 -6.74 1.34 -10.17
C LEU A 135 -8.14 1.97 -10.26
N ARG A 136 -9.19 1.15 -10.42
CA ARG A 136 -10.58 1.62 -10.48
C ARG A 136 -11.02 2.29 -9.17
N THR A 137 -10.57 1.79 -8.04
CA THR A 137 -10.93 2.33 -6.72
C THR A 137 -10.07 3.52 -6.29
N MET A 138 -8.87 3.66 -6.87
CA MET A 138 -8.00 4.81 -6.64
C MET A 138 -8.46 6.08 -7.36
N GLU A 139 -9.04 5.94 -8.55
CA GLU A 139 -9.42 7.05 -9.42
C GLU A 139 -10.93 7.03 -9.71
N SER A 140 -11.61 8.12 -9.36
CA SER A 140 -13.05 8.25 -9.59
C SER A 140 -13.44 8.21 -11.09
N GLU A 141 -12.56 8.67 -11.97
CA GLU A 141 -12.76 8.73 -13.43
C GLU A 141 -12.05 7.60 -14.19
N TYR A 142 -11.54 6.60 -13.50
CA TYR A 142 -10.84 5.48 -14.14
C TYR A 142 -11.77 4.72 -15.07
N THR A 143 -11.34 4.61 -16.33
CA THR A 143 -11.97 3.75 -17.34
C THR A 143 -11.16 2.47 -17.46
N TRP A 144 -11.85 1.33 -17.44
CA TRP A 144 -11.21 0.03 -17.58
C TRP A 144 -10.43 -0.03 -18.89
N PRO A 145 -9.12 -0.31 -18.90
CA PRO A 145 -8.35 -0.38 -20.13
C PRO A 145 -8.90 -1.44 -21.08
N SER A 146 -8.90 -1.13 -22.37
CA SER A 146 -9.29 -2.07 -23.42
C SER A 146 -8.19 -3.07 -23.79
N GLU A 147 -6.96 -2.87 -23.28
CA GLU A 147 -5.82 -3.72 -23.56
C GLU A 147 -6.01 -5.11 -23.01
N GLU A 148 -5.78 -6.11 -23.86
CA GLU A 148 -5.88 -7.52 -23.47
C GLU A 148 -4.63 -8.00 -22.75
N GLU A 149 -3.47 -7.41 -23.06
CA GLU A 149 -2.19 -7.78 -22.48
C GLU A 149 -1.93 -7.09 -21.14
N VAL A 150 -1.37 -7.84 -20.21
CA VAL A 150 -0.96 -7.35 -18.90
C VAL A 150 0.35 -6.57 -19.04
N GLN A 151 0.37 -5.35 -18.47
CA GLN A 151 1.55 -4.49 -18.51
C GLN A 151 2.49 -4.76 -17.33
N ASP A 152 3.78 -4.44 -17.48
CA ASP A 152 4.79 -4.66 -16.42
C ASP A 152 4.42 -3.98 -15.09
N TYR A 153 3.76 -2.81 -15.12
CA TYR A 153 3.32 -2.14 -13.91
C TYR A 153 2.19 -2.90 -13.21
N GLU A 154 1.26 -3.51 -13.97
CA GLU A 154 0.18 -4.34 -13.41
C GLU A 154 0.76 -5.61 -12.77
N ILE A 155 1.75 -6.22 -13.41
CA ILE A 155 2.43 -7.41 -12.89
C ILE A 155 3.13 -7.08 -11.57
N SER A 156 3.94 -6.02 -11.56
CA SER A 156 4.70 -5.65 -10.35
C SER A 156 3.78 -5.18 -9.22
N LEU A 157 2.69 -4.47 -9.54
CA LEU A 157 1.68 -4.06 -8.58
C LEU A 157 1.06 -5.31 -7.92
N ALA A 158 0.43 -6.17 -8.69
CA ALA A 158 -0.28 -7.33 -8.15
C ALA A 158 0.63 -8.30 -7.39
N LEU A 159 1.79 -8.69 -7.96
CA LEU A 159 2.64 -9.72 -7.36
C LEU A 159 3.34 -9.22 -6.09
N ILE A 160 3.90 -8.01 -6.13
CA ILE A 160 4.67 -7.49 -4.98
C ILE A 160 3.73 -7.06 -3.87
N GLU A 161 2.62 -6.42 -4.20
CA GLU A 161 1.60 -6.04 -3.21
C GLU A 161 1.04 -7.28 -2.49
N ALA A 162 0.57 -8.28 -3.25
CA ALA A 162 0.08 -9.53 -2.67
C ALA A 162 1.15 -10.26 -1.85
N HIS A 163 2.41 -10.25 -2.30
CA HIS A 163 3.53 -10.80 -1.54
C HIS A 163 3.68 -10.13 -0.17
N TYR A 164 3.55 -8.80 -0.10
CA TYR A 164 3.63 -8.07 1.17
C TYR A 164 2.41 -8.35 2.06
N PHE A 165 1.20 -8.31 1.51
CA PHE A 165 -0.02 -8.53 2.30
C PHE A 165 -0.16 -9.98 2.77
N TYR A 166 0.11 -10.95 1.91
CA TYR A 166 0.07 -12.37 2.26
C TYR A 166 1.04 -12.68 3.41
N ASN A 167 2.23 -12.07 3.41
CA ASN A 167 3.21 -12.19 4.47
C ASN A 167 3.00 -11.16 5.60
N LYS A 168 1.82 -10.50 5.71
CA LYS A 168 1.47 -9.54 6.77
C LYS A 168 2.53 -8.45 6.93
N MET A 169 3.01 -7.89 5.80
CA MET A 169 4.09 -6.92 5.75
C MET A 169 5.41 -7.41 6.36
N PHE A 170 5.53 -8.71 6.63
CA PHE A 170 6.64 -9.34 7.36
C PHE A 170 6.77 -8.87 8.83
N TRP A 171 5.69 -8.33 9.36
CA TRP A 171 5.60 -7.96 10.78
C TRP A 171 5.08 -9.13 11.61
N ASN A 172 5.52 -9.15 12.88
CA ASN A 172 5.01 -10.08 13.90
C ASN A 172 3.90 -9.46 14.75
N ASP A 173 3.43 -8.27 14.39
CA ASP A 173 2.47 -7.45 15.12
C ASP A 173 1.55 -6.75 14.11
N SER A 174 0.25 -7.05 14.14
CA SER A 174 -0.72 -6.49 13.19
C SER A 174 -0.90 -4.97 13.32
N GLU A 175 -0.64 -4.38 14.49
CA GLU A 175 -0.69 -2.95 14.75
C GLU A 175 0.71 -2.32 14.83
N TYR A 176 1.63 -2.82 14.01
CA TYR A 176 3.06 -2.53 14.08
C TYR A 176 3.39 -1.04 14.21
N ILE A 177 2.82 -0.20 13.33
CA ILE A 177 3.07 1.25 13.32
C ILE A 177 2.45 1.91 14.55
N LEU A 178 1.19 1.63 14.87
CA LEU A 178 0.50 2.26 15.99
C LEU A 178 1.11 1.89 17.35
N ASN A 179 1.58 0.66 17.49
CA ASN A 179 2.23 0.19 18.71
C ASN A 179 3.63 0.78 18.90
N ARG A 180 4.23 1.33 17.83
CA ARG A 180 5.57 1.95 17.86
C ARG A 180 5.55 3.46 17.60
N ALA A 181 4.36 4.08 17.51
CA ALA A 181 4.19 5.50 17.25
C ALA A 181 4.90 6.38 18.31
N GLU A 182 5.03 5.89 19.53
CA GLU A 182 5.79 6.55 20.61
C GLU A 182 7.23 6.87 20.23
N ILE A 183 7.88 6.04 19.40
CA ILE A 183 9.27 6.23 18.95
C ILE A 183 9.41 7.49 18.07
N ILE A 184 8.36 7.83 17.33
CA ILE A 184 8.36 8.92 16.35
C ILE A 184 7.47 10.10 16.75
N LYS A 185 6.91 10.09 17.95
CA LYS A 185 5.87 11.05 18.39
C LYS A 185 6.30 12.51 18.33
N ASP A 186 7.60 12.78 18.48
CA ASP A 186 8.15 14.15 18.51
C ASP A 186 8.71 14.59 17.14
N ILE A 187 8.77 13.71 16.15
CA ILE A 187 9.14 14.07 14.78
C ILE A 187 8.03 14.96 14.19
N PRO A 188 8.35 16.12 13.59
CA PRO A 188 7.34 16.93 12.91
C PRO A 188 6.72 16.17 11.73
N ILE A 189 5.42 15.87 11.80
CA ILE A 189 4.71 15.11 10.78
C ILE A 189 3.49 15.93 10.32
N GLN A 190 3.38 16.13 9.01
CA GLN A 190 2.18 16.67 8.37
C GLN A 190 1.51 15.55 7.58
N ILE A 191 0.21 15.38 7.80
CA ILE A 191 -0.60 14.38 7.12
C ILE A 191 -1.71 15.09 6.34
N ALA A 192 -1.76 14.89 5.02
CA ALA A 192 -2.92 15.23 4.20
C ALA A 192 -3.68 13.95 3.82
N HIS A 193 -4.99 13.88 4.09
CA HIS A 193 -5.77 12.67 3.82
C HIS A 193 -7.13 13.01 3.22
N GLY A 194 -7.48 12.39 2.10
CA GLY A 194 -8.79 12.60 1.47
C GLY A 194 -9.92 12.04 2.34
N ARG A 195 -11.01 12.81 2.50
CA ARG A 195 -12.18 12.36 3.26
C ARG A 195 -12.77 11.07 2.68
N PHE A 196 -12.76 10.93 1.37
CA PHE A 196 -13.33 9.81 0.64
C PHE A 196 -12.27 8.85 0.10
N ASP A 197 -11.12 8.81 0.76
CA ASP A 197 -10.09 7.81 0.47
C ASP A 197 -10.58 6.41 0.89
N LEU A 198 -10.87 5.58 -0.08
CA LEU A 198 -11.40 4.23 0.11
C LEU A 198 -10.31 3.16 0.12
N ASN A 199 -9.17 3.45 -0.48
CA ASN A 199 -8.02 2.54 -0.53
C ASN A 199 -7.28 2.53 0.80
N THR A 200 -7.01 3.73 1.33
CA THR A 200 -6.42 3.92 2.64
C THR A 200 -7.39 4.78 3.48
N ARG A 201 -8.08 4.14 4.40
CA ARG A 201 -9.19 4.79 5.11
C ARG A 201 -8.71 5.96 5.99
N VAL A 202 -9.46 7.07 5.98
CA VAL A 202 -9.16 8.26 6.79
C VAL A 202 -9.02 7.95 8.29
N ILE A 203 -9.67 6.90 8.79
CA ILE A 203 -9.56 6.47 10.18
C ILE A 203 -8.13 6.08 10.56
N SER A 204 -7.35 5.56 9.60
CA SER A 204 -5.95 5.19 9.83
C SER A 204 -5.08 6.42 10.09
N ALA A 205 -5.30 7.51 9.33
CA ALA A 205 -4.64 8.79 9.58
C ALA A 205 -5.04 9.40 10.93
N TYR A 206 -6.31 9.33 11.29
CA TYR A 206 -6.81 9.83 12.56
C TYR A 206 -6.18 9.07 13.74
N LYS A 207 -6.24 7.73 13.73
CA LYS A 207 -5.63 6.89 14.78
C LYS A 207 -4.12 7.16 14.95
N LEU A 208 -3.41 7.38 13.86
CA LEU A 208 -1.98 7.70 13.91
C LEU A 208 -1.76 9.08 14.54
N SER A 209 -2.50 10.11 14.10
CA SER A 209 -2.34 11.47 14.59
C SER A 209 -2.58 11.60 16.10
N GLU A 210 -3.53 10.84 16.65
CA GLU A 210 -3.82 10.80 18.10
C GLU A 210 -2.65 10.25 18.95
N LYS A 211 -1.71 9.57 18.34
CA LYS A 211 -0.53 9.01 19.02
C LYS A 211 0.73 9.86 18.90
N LEU A 212 0.67 10.96 18.17
CA LEU A 212 1.81 11.81 17.85
C LEU A 212 1.69 13.17 18.52
N ASN A 213 2.75 13.64 19.16
CA ASN A 213 2.77 14.96 19.83
C ASN A 213 2.92 16.12 18.85
N ASN A 214 3.62 15.89 17.75
CA ASN A 214 4.00 16.91 16.76
C ASN A 214 3.45 16.55 15.38
N CYS A 215 2.12 16.43 15.29
CA CYS A 215 1.41 16.04 14.08
C CYS A 215 0.33 17.06 13.71
N GLU A 216 0.33 17.47 12.46
CA GLU A 216 -0.76 18.21 11.85
C GLU A 216 -1.52 17.29 10.88
N LEU A 217 -2.79 16.98 11.20
CA LEU A 217 -3.68 16.21 10.32
C LEU A 217 -4.62 17.15 9.57
N ILE A 218 -4.53 17.15 8.24
CA ILE A 218 -5.39 17.88 7.32
C ILE A 218 -6.28 16.88 6.58
N ILE A 219 -7.57 16.88 6.88
CA ILE A 219 -8.55 16.11 6.14
C ILE A 219 -9.07 16.96 4.98
N VAL A 220 -8.83 16.49 3.75
CA VAL A 220 -9.20 17.22 2.53
C VAL A 220 -10.59 16.79 2.09
N GLU A 221 -11.56 17.69 2.21
CA GLU A 221 -12.94 17.42 1.86
C GLU A 221 -13.12 17.25 0.34
N GLY A 222 -13.98 16.30 -0.06
CA GLY A 222 -14.28 16.02 -1.47
C GLY A 222 -13.18 15.29 -2.24
N VAL A 223 -12.13 14.83 -1.58
CA VAL A 223 -10.98 14.15 -2.20
C VAL A 223 -10.94 12.68 -1.81
N GLY A 224 -10.62 11.82 -2.78
CA GLY A 224 -10.35 10.38 -2.61
C GLY A 224 -8.86 10.08 -2.40
N HIS A 225 -8.43 8.91 -2.90
CA HIS A 225 -7.05 8.44 -2.74
C HIS A 225 -6.05 9.22 -3.60
N SER A 226 -6.39 9.47 -4.86
CA SER A 226 -5.48 10.16 -5.78
C SER A 226 -5.36 11.65 -5.46
N PRO A 227 -4.12 12.17 -5.27
CA PRO A 227 -3.89 13.60 -5.05
C PRO A 227 -4.07 14.45 -6.33
N PHE A 228 -4.21 13.78 -7.49
CA PHE A 228 -4.23 14.41 -8.80
C PHE A 228 -5.62 14.46 -9.43
N THR A 229 -6.68 14.17 -8.67
CA THR A 229 -8.06 14.34 -9.16
C THR A 229 -8.29 15.77 -9.61
N LYS A 230 -8.57 15.95 -10.91
CA LYS A 230 -9.03 17.24 -11.44
C LYS A 230 -10.37 17.57 -10.74
N LYS A 231 -10.44 18.76 -10.16
CA LYS A 231 -11.71 19.35 -9.71
C LYS A 231 -12.53 19.75 -10.91
#